data_dabe647321e4889c63df0438ebadcb1a
#
_entry.id   dabe647321e4889c63df0438ebadcb1a
#
_cell.length_a   1.000
_cell.length_b   1.000
_cell.length_c   1.000
_cell.angle_alpha   90.00
_cell.angle_beta   90.00
_cell.angle_gamma   90.00
#
_symmetry.space_group_name_H-M   'P 1'
#
loop_
_entity.id
_entity.type
_entity.pdbx_description
1 polymer ?
#
loop_
_entity_poly.entity_id
_entity_poly.type
_entity_poly.pdbx_seq_one_letter_code
_entity_poly.pdbx_strand_id
1 'polypeptide(L)'
;MLQTIRDKISGLVATVFLGAIALVFIFWGAHGLVDFNVGPKTYAAKVDGEPIPTELVRRAWQQRQSQLQQMLRNELPPEMVKSQQETLLNQFVQESLLKQRAERYGYRISDQELAQRVMEMPQFQVDGKFSKDRYNALVRNTGLTETQFEAEMQNSLLIDQLRNAVVESAFVAPYELDRRYAMERQEREIDYALIAASSFEASTSISDEQVKKWYEDNQDKYLLPETVNLQYVELTRERAESSIEVTEQGLKDYYEQVKDRFTSQERRHGRHILITVGDGVDDAAARKKAEELTAKAKGGADFAQLAKENSKDPGSAQQGGDLGWAQRGMFVGPFEDALFAMSVGEIRGPVKSDFGYHVLQLQEVEPGHVKTFEEARAEVEADYRKDRAQNIFYDESQKLADQAFAALTELDSVAKTLNLPVKTVTGFTREGGGEFGEEPAVIEAAFSDDVLERRQNSPLVTVGEDRALVLRVTDHKAAEPRPFESVSAQIREQLKTQRMREAAAAQGAFAMARLQKGETWAGVTSALKLNAVGKRFMTRQDGVTPQAILRSAFNAPNNEISEAKPYFGGVTTDDGNYAVYAVVQVRNADPSKEAANEKTARKRRAEMQHGQGEFSAYLDEAERTTKIVKNEKLFE
;
A
#
# COMPACT_ATOMS: atom_id res chain seq x y z
N MET A 1 -5.96 69.86 36.61
CA MET A 1 -6.71 69.34 35.38
C MET A 1 -6.85 67.84 35.31
N LEU A 2 -5.94 67.04 35.77
CA LEU A 2 -6.06 65.57 35.75
C LEU A 2 -6.97 64.98 36.85
N GLN A 3 -7.13 65.65 37.98
CA GLN A 3 -8.03 65.22 39.06
C GLN A 3 -9.51 65.48 38.76
N THR A 4 -9.86 66.54 38.00
CA THR A 4 -11.23 66.87 37.62
C THR A 4 -11.79 65.94 36.51
N ILE A 5 -10.92 65.23 35.80
CA ILE A 5 -11.30 64.20 34.79
C ILE A 5 -11.58 62.86 35.49
N ARG A 6 -10.87 62.57 36.60
CA ARG A 6 -11.03 61.30 37.32
C ARG A 6 -12.37 61.23 38.07
N ASP A 7 -12.89 62.36 38.58
CA ASP A 7 -14.10 62.39 39.42
C ASP A 7 -15.42 62.56 38.65
N LYS A 8 -15.35 62.80 37.30
CA LYS A 8 -16.53 62.83 36.41
C LYS A 8 -16.72 61.60 35.54
N ILE A 9 -15.82 60.63 35.62
CA ILE A 9 -15.93 59.35 34.90
C ILE A 9 -16.46 58.23 35.82
N SER A 10 -17.12 58.60 36.93
CA SER A 10 -17.74 57.62 37.81
C SER A 10 -19.19 57.33 37.39
N GLY A 11 -19.46 56.14 37.03
CA GLY A 11 -20.79 55.55 36.87
C GLY A 11 -21.14 55.20 35.45
N LEU A 12 -21.60 56.13 34.66
CA LEU A 12 -22.24 55.75 33.36
C LEU A 12 -21.22 55.45 32.26
N VAL A 13 -20.10 56.18 32.17
CA VAL A 13 -19.05 55.94 31.16
C VAL A 13 -18.24 54.69 31.51
N ALA A 14 -17.98 54.44 32.81
CA ALA A 14 -17.34 53.20 33.25
C ALA A 14 -18.25 51.97 33.01
N THR A 15 -19.57 52.13 33.21
CA THR A 15 -20.53 51.05 32.94
C THR A 15 -20.69 50.80 31.45
N VAL A 16 -20.67 51.85 30.60
CA VAL A 16 -20.68 51.71 29.13
C VAL A 16 -19.37 51.12 28.63
N PHE A 17 -18.21 51.51 29.23
CA PHE A 17 -16.90 50.93 28.84
C PHE A 17 -16.73 49.50 29.31
N LEU A 18 -17.19 49.16 30.52
CA LEU A 18 -17.25 47.77 31.00
C LEU A 18 -18.29 46.95 30.23
N GLY A 19 -19.43 47.55 29.86
CA GLY A 19 -20.42 46.91 28.99
C GLY A 19 -19.90 46.67 27.58
N ALA A 20 -19.12 47.61 27.01
CA ALA A 20 -18.45 47.42 25.73
C ALA A 20 -17.34 46.35 25.78
N ILE A 21 -16.57 46.32 26.88
CA ILE A 21 -15.56 45.26 27.10
C ILE A 21 -16.25 43.91 27.33
N ALA A 22 -17.34 43.85 28.08
CA ALA A 22 -18.14 42.62 28.27
C ALA A 22 -18.77 42.15 26.95
N LEU A 23 -19.26 43.08 26.11
CA LEU A 23 -19.72 42.75 24.75
C LEU A 23 -18.60 42.24 23.85
N VAL A 24 -17.39 42.83 23.93
CA VAL A 24 -16.20 42.29 23.21
C VAL A 24 -15.81 40.93 23.74
N PHE A 25 -15.87 40.68 25.06
CA PHE A 25 -15.60 39.36 25.63
C PHE A 25 -16.73 38.36 25.37
N ILE A 26 -18.00 38.79 25.30
CA ILE A 26 -19.13 37.96 24.88
C ILE A 26 -19.01 37.65 23.37
N PHE A 27 -18.63 38.63 22.55
CA PHE A 27 -18.37 38.40 21.14
C PHE A 27 -17.11 37.54 20.88
N TRP A 28 -16.05 37.73 21.67
CA TRP A 28 -14.85 36.88 21.59
C TRP A 28 -15.05 35.53 22.28
N GLY A 29 -15.77 35.48 23.40
CA GLY A 29 -16.10 34.23 24.09
C GLY A 29 -17.15 33.37 23.32
N ALA A 30 -18.07 34.02 22.61
CA ALA A 30 -19.03 33.32 21.75
C ALA A 30 -18.40 32.84 20.43
N HIS A 31 -17.27 33.46 19.99
CA HIS A 31 -16.51 32.96 18.83
C HIS A 31 -15.76 31.65 19.12
N GLY A 32 -15.57 31.28 20.37
CA GLY A 32 -15.05 29.96 20.76
C GLY A 32 -16.08 28.81 20.67
N LEU A 33 -17.37 29.14 20.44
CA LEU A 33 -18.47 28.17 20.32
C LEU A 33 -19.07 28.07 18.90
N VAL A 34 -18.61 28.91 17.97
CA VAL A 34 -18.99 28.80 16.55
C VAL A 34 -17.74 28.49 15.76
N ASP A 35 -17.67 27.29 15.25
CA ASP A 35 -16.60 26.76 14.41
C ASP A 35 -16.45 27.61 13.12
N PHE A 36 -15.80 28.77 13.21
CA PHE A 36 -15.28 29.45 12.03
C PHE A 36 -13.97 28.77 11.62
N ASN A 37 -14.14 27.79 10.76
CA ASN A 37 -13.16 26.92 10.15
C ASN A 37 -12.26 27.68 9.16
N VAL A 38 -11.41 28.60 9.63
CA VAL A 38 -10.46 29.41 8.82
C VAL A 38 -9.05 29.30 9.40
N GLY A 39 -8.61 28.07 9.67
CA GLY A 39 -7.21 27.73 9.98
C GLY A 39 -6.84 26.41 9.31
N PRO A 40 -5.55 26.10 9.12
CA PRO A 40 -5.18 24.78 8.61
C PRO A 40 -5.80 23.72 9.53
N LYS A 41 -6.62 22.83 8.97
CA LYS A 41 -7.25 21.76 9.74
C LYS A 41 -6.15 20.87 10.32
N THR A 42 -6.04 20.85 11.63
CA THR A 42 -5.02 20.05 12.36
C THR A 42 -5.40 18.56 12.44
N TYR A 43 -6.52 18.17 11.85
CA TYR A 43 -7.03 16.80 11.84
C TYR A 43 -7.22 16.27 10.42
N ALA A 44 -6.97 14.98 10.25
CA ALA A 44 -7.26 14.24 9.02
C ALA A 44 -8.75 13.87 8.90
N ALA A 45 -9.34 13.48 10.01
CA ALA A 45 -10.79 13.27 10.16
C ALA A 45 -11.20 13.50 11.63
N LYS A 46 -12.51 13.64 11.85
CA LYS A 46 -13.12 13.59 13.19
C LYS A 46 -14.18 12.49 13.21
N VAL A 47 -14.16 11.65 14.23
CA VAL A 47 -15.13 10.57 14.46
C VAL A 47 -15.84 10.84 15.77
N ASP A 48 -17.12 11.14 15.72
CA ASP A 48 -17.95 11.56 16.87
C ASP A 48 -17.32 12.70 17.71
N GLY A 49 -16.65 13.63 16.99
CA GLY A 49 -15.96 14.78 17.59
C GLY A 49 -14.49 14.55 17.95
N GLU A 50 -14.02 13.32 18.09
CA GLU A 50 -12.62 13.01 18.36
C GLU A 50 -11.75 13.15 17.09
N PRO A 51 -10.66 13.93 17.14
CA PRO A 51 -9.83 14.18 16.00
C PRO A 51 -8.80 13.06 15.76
N ILE A 52 -8.66 12.67 14.50
CA ILE A 52 -7.52 11.86 14.03
C ILE A 52 -6.45 12.84 13.56
N PRO A 53 -5.23 12.84 14.16
CA PRO A 53 -4.19 13.81 13.83
C PRO A 53 -3.71 13.68 12.37
N THR A 54 -3.55 14.82 11.70
CA THR A 54 -3.02 14.88 10.31
C THR A 54 -1.66 14.21 10.18
N GLU A 55 -0.75 14.46 11.13
CA GLU A 55 0.61 13.93 11.10
C GLU A 55 0.68 12.39 11.17
N LEU A 56 -0.26 11.78 11.88
CA LEU A 56 -0.35 10.32 11.96
C LEU A 56 -0.66 9.71 10.57
N VAL A 57 -1.68 10.26 9.89
CA VAL A 57 -2.11 9.77 8.58
C VAL A 57 -1.06 10.07 7.51
N ARG A 58 -0.40 11.25 7.55
CA ARG A 58 0.66 11.60 6.60
C ARG A 58 1.88 10.68 6.74
N ARG A 59 2.32 10.38 7.97
CA ARG A 59 3.43 9.41 8.17
C ARG A 59 3.08 8.02 7.67
N ALA A 60 1.87 7.54 7.99
CA ALA A 60 1.40 6.25 7.49
C ALA A 60 1.33 6.22 5.96
N TRP A 61 0.92 7.33 5.33
CA TRP A 61 0.91 7.46 3.87
C TRP A 61 2.32 7.38 3.28
N GLN A 62 3.29 8.13 3.81
CA GLN A 62 4.68 8.10 3.35
C GLN A 62 5.27 6.69 3.41
N GLN A 63 5.03 5.98 4.51
CA GLN A 63 5.48 4.60 4.66
C GLN A 63 4.82 3.66 3.64
N ARG A 64 3.49 3.78 3.46
CA ARG A 64 2.73 2.97 2.49
C ARG A 64 3.15 3.26 1.05
N GLN A 65 3.35 4.53 0.72
CA GLN A 65 3.83 4.96 -0.60
C GLN A 65 5.20 4.37 -0.92
N SER A 66 6.15 4.43 0.02
CA SER A 66 7.48 3.82 -0.15
C SER A 66 7.40 2.30 -0.37
N GLN A 67 6.54 1.60 0.36
CA GLN A 67 6.32 0.16 0.17
C GLN A 67 5.74 -0.17 -1.22
N LEU A 68 4.74 0.61 -1.64
CA LEU A 68 4.10 0.43 -2.95
C LEU A 68 5.08 0.71 -4.10
N GLN A 69 5.89 1.76 -4.00
CA GLN A 69 6.95 2.08 -4.98
C GLN A 69 8.00 0.97 -5.07
N GLN A 70 8.45 0.43 -3.92
CA GLN A 70 9.38 -0.72 -3.91
C GLN A 70 8.78 -1.97 -4.56
N MET A 71 7.49 -2.22 -4.35
CA MET A 71 6.80 -3.39 -4.90
C MET A 71 6.58 -3.27 -6.42
N LEU A 72 6.18 -2.10 -6.88
CA LEU A 72 5.83 -1.86 -8.28
C LEU A 72 7.04 -1.49 -9.15
N ARG A 73 8.15 -1.08 -8.53
CA ARG A 73 9.37 -0.57 -9.21
C ARG A 73 9.13 0.63 -10.13
N ASN A 74 7.98 1.27 -10.04
CA ASN A 74 7.55 2.42 -10.84
C ASN A 74 6.84 3.44 -9.96
N GLU A 75 6.70 4.66 -10.45
CA GLU A 75 5.83 5.65 -9.82
C GLU A 75 4.36 5.20 -9.86
N LEU A 76 3.64 5.56 -8.79
CA LEU A 76 2.23 5.21 -8.68
C LEU A 76 1.39 6.15 -9.58
N PRO A 77 0.50 5.61 -10.42
CA PRO A 77 -0.43 6.45 -11.17
C PRO A 77 -1.25 7.36 -10.24
N PRO A 78 -1.53 8.63 -10.62
CA PRO A 78 -2.22 9.61 -9.76
C PRO A 78 -3.56 9.11 -9.21
N GLU A 79 -4.33 8.40 -10.04
CA GLU A 79 -5.62 7.81 -9.60
C GLU A 79 -5.44 6.72 -8.54
N MET A 80 -4.38 5.91 -8.66
CA MET A 80 -4.04 4.91 -7.66
C MET A 80 -3.59 5.56 -6.36
N VAL A 81 -2.79 6.63 -6.43
CA VAL A 81 -2.38 7.43 -5.27
C VAL A 81 -3.61 7.92 -4.52
N LYS A 82 -4.54 8.58 -5.20
CA LYS A 82 -5.78 9.10 -4.60
C LYS A 82 -6.61 7.98 -3.96
N SER A 83 -6.85 6.89 -4.66
CA SER A 83 -7.60 5.73 -4.15
C SER A 83 -6.94 5.11 -2.90
N GLN A 84 -5.61 5.00 -2.89
CA GLN A 84 -4.87 4.46 -1.75
C GLN A 84 -4.86 5.42 -0.55
N GLN A 85 -4.83 6.74 -0.78
CA GLN A 85 -4.95 7.77 0.25
C GLN A 85 -6.32 7.74 0.92
N GLU A 86 -7.38 7.65 0.12
CA GLU A 86 -8.76 7.52 0.62
C GLU A 86 -8.94 6.21 1.42
N THR A 87 -8.40 5.11 0.93
CA THR A 87 -8.44 3.81 1.62
C THR A 87 -7.74 3.90 2.98
N LEU A 88 -6.55 4.52 3.02
CA LEU A 88 -5.80 4.70 4.27
C LEU A 88 -6.55 5.56 5.27
N LEU A 89 -7.11 6.70 4.84
CA LEU A 89 -7.90 7.56 5.70
C LEU A 89 -9.13 6.82 6.26
N ASN A 90 -9.81 6.03 5.41
CA ASN A 90 -10.95 5.22 5.83
C ASN A 90 -10.55 4.17 6.89
N GLN A 91 -9.37 3.54 6.77
CA GLN A 91 -8.86 2.62 7.77
C GLN A 91 -8.71 3.30 9.15
N PHE A 92 -8.11 4.50 9.21
CA PHE A 92 -8.01 5.26 10.45
C PHE A 92 -9.36 5.68 11.04
N VAL A 93 -10.31 6.03 10.17
CA VAL A 93 -11.69 6.36 10.59
C VAL A 93 -12.37 5.13 11.20
N GLN A 94 -12.27 3.96 10.56
CA GLN A 94 -12.83 2.70 11.03
C GLN A 94 -12.20 2.27 12.36
N GLU A 95 -10.88 2.38 12.47
CA GLU A 95 -10.16 2.05 13.70
C GLU A 95 -10.60 2.94 14.87
N SER A 96 -10.68 4.27 14.66
CA SER A 96 -11.17 5.21 15.67
C SER A 96 -12.62 4.91 16.06
N LEU A 97 -13.48 4.62 15.08
CA LEU A 97 -14.87 4.28 15.28
C LEU A 97 -15.05 2.99 16.11
N LEU A 98 -14.33 1.93 15.74
CA LEU A 98 -14.38 0.64 16.44
C LEU A 98 -13.84 0.74 17.87
N LYS A 99 -12.74 1.49 18.06
CA LYS A 99 -12.21 1.79 19.41
C LYS A 99 -13.25 2.47 20.28
N GLN A 100 -13.86 3.56 19.81
CA GLN A 100 -14.89 4.29 20.56
C GLN A 100 -16.11 3.41 20.88
N ARG A 101 -16.52 2.53 19.94
CA ARG A 101 -17.60 1.58 20.15
C ARG A 101 -17.24 0.52 21.19
N ALA A 102 -16.02 -0.03 21.11
CA ALA A 102 -15.55 -1.01 22.10
C ALA A 102 -15.51 -0.39 23.50
N GLU A 103 -14.96 0.81 23.65
CA GLU A 103 -14.92 1.54 24.92
C GLU A 103 -16.33 1.85 25.46
N ARG A 104 -17.26 2.24 24.58
CA ARG A 104 -18.67 2.52 24.93
C ARG A 104 -19.40 1.26 25.43
N TYR A 105 -19.08 0.10 24.87
CA TYR A 105 -19.62 -1.20 25.32
C TYR A 105 -18.92 -1.75 26.57
N GLY A 106 -17.91 -1.06 27.08
CA GLY A 106 -17.21 -1.45 28.30
C GLY A 106 -16.08 -2.43 28.12
N TYR A 107 -15.66 -2.70 26.89
CA TYR A 107 -14.47 -3.51 26.65
C TYR A 107 -13.23 -2.81 27.22
N ARG A 108 -12.31 -3.58 27.78
CA ARG A 108 -11.06 -3.09 28.37
C ARG A 108 -9.99 -4.15 28.24
N ILE A 109 -8.76 -3.72 28.00
CA ILE A 109 -7.57 -4.58 28.04
C ILE A 109 -6.78 -4.20 29.30
N SER A 110 -6.52 -5.16 30.17
CA SER A 110 -5.69 -4.94 31.34
C SER A 110 -4.20 -4.94 30.96
N ASP A 111 -3.38 -4.26 31.77
CA ASP A 111 -1.91 -4.26 31.57
C ASP A 111 -1.33 -5.68 31.62
N GLN A 112 -1.88 -6.56 32.44
CA GLN A 112 -1.49 -7.96 32.53
C GLN A 112 -1.79 -8.71 31.24
N GLU A 113 -2.96 -8.51 30.64
CA GLU A 113 -3.37 -9.14 29.37
C GLU A 113 -2.50 -8.62 28.22
N LEU A 114 -2.27 -7.29 28.16
CA LEU A 114 -1.38 -6.67 27.19
C LEU A 114 0.04 -7.27 27.28
N ALA A 115 0.62 -7.32 28.49
CA ALA A 115 1.95 -7.87 28.71
C ALA A 115 2.02 -9.36 28.30
N GLN A 116 1.01 -10.15 28.65
CA GLN A 116 0.95 -11.55 28.23
C GLN A 116 0.92 -11.69 26.71
N ARG A 117 0.08 -10.90 26.01
CA ARG A 117 0.00 -10.92 24.54
C ARG A 117 1.32 -10.53 23.88
N VAL A 118 1.97 -9.47 24.38
CA VAL A 118 3.29 -9.06 23.88
C VAL A 118 4.33 -10.17 24.08
N MET A 119 4.34 -10.82 25.25
CA MET A 119 5.27 -11.92 25.51
C MET A 119 5.02 -13.18 24.67
N GLU A 120 3.77 -13.43 24.26
CA GLU A 120 3.39 -14.55 23.40
C GLU A 120 3.73 -14.33 21.91
N MET A 121 4.04 -13.10 21.49
CA MET A 121 4.36 -12.79 20.10
C MET A 121 5.69 -13.40 19.65
N PRO A 122 5.72 -14.27 18.62
CA PRO A 122 6.95 -14.96 18.20
C PRO A 122 8.09 -14.02 17.80
N GLN A 123 7.77 -12.83 17.22
CA GLN A 123 8.77 -11.85 16.83
C GLN A 123 9.57 -11.29 18.01
N PHE A 124 9.01 -11.30 19.22
CA PHE A 124 9.68 -10.85 20.44
C PHE A 124 10.33 -11.99 21.23
N GLN A 125 10.33 -13.20 20.67
CA GLN A 125 10.88 -14.37 21.33
C GLN A 125 12.23 -14.76 20.73
N VAL A 126 13.10 -15.30 21.59
CA VAL A 126 14.33 -16.00 21.25
C VAL A 126 14.23 -17.38 21.91
N ASP A 127 14.42 -18.44 21.14
CA ASP A 127 14.29 -19.83 21.59
C ASP A 127 12.95 -20.12 22.31
N GLY A 128 11.86 -19.53 21.82
CA GLY A 128 10.51 -19.71 22.34
C GLY A 128 10.21 -18.96 23.66
N LYS A 129 11.12 -18.08 24.10
CA LYS A 129 10.94 -17.23 25.28
C LYS A 129 11.00 -15.77 24.93
N PHE A 130 10.19 -14.95 25.60
CA PHE A 130 10.21 -13.50 25.42
C PHE A 130 11.60 -12.93 25.72
N SER A 131 12.09 -12.08 24.81
CA SER A 131 13.35 -11.35 24.94
C SER A 131 13.08 -9.85 24.94
N LYS A 132 13.34 -9.19 26.08
CA LYS A 132 13.16 -7.75 26.21
C LYS A 132 14.06 -6.97 25.26
N ASP A 133 15.28 -7.44 25.02
CA ASP A 133 16.22 -6.77 24.11
C ASP A 133 15.70 -6.81 22.66
N ARG A 134 15.17 -7.97 22.25
CA ARG A 134 14.57 -8.13 20.93
C ARG A 134 13.30 -7.27 20.80
N TYR A 135 12.48 -7.23 21.84
CA TYR A 135 11.31 -6.34 21.90
C TYR A 135 11.72 -4.88 21.73
N ASN A 136 12.67 -4.39 22.55
CA ASN A 136 13.15 -3.02 22.50
C ASN A 136 13.77 -2.68 21.14
N ALA A 137 14.57 -3.56 20.55
CA ALA A 137 15.18 -3.36 19.24
C ALA A 137 14.12 -3.25 18.14
N LEU A 138 13.12 -4.13 18.14
CA LEU A 138 12.05 -4.12 17.13
C LEU A 138 11.13 -2.91 17.30
N VAL A 139 10.76 -2.54 18.52
CA VAL A 139 9.93 -1.35 18.78
C VAL A 139 10.64 -0.08 18.32
N ARG A 140 11.93 0.09 18.61
CA ARG A 140 12.71 1.25 18.11
C ARG A 140 12.74 1.33 16.60
N ASN A 141 12.84 0.18 15.91
CA ASN A 141 12.82 0.15 14.45
C ASN A 141 11.48 0.61 13.84
N THR A 142 10.38 0.60 14.61
CA THR A 142 9.08 1.18 14.17
C THR A 142 9.04 2.69 14.31
N GLY A 143 10.02 3.32 14.97
CA GLY A 143 10.03 4.75 15.28
C GLY A 143 9.11 5.16 16.43
N LEU A 144 8.55 4.19 17.18
CA LEU A 144 7.69 4.41 18.34
C LEU A 144 8.48 4.26 19.64
N THR A 145 8.01 4.94 20.68
CA THR A 145 8.41 4.63 22.06
C THR A 145 7.68 3.37 22.54
N GLU A 146 8.22 2.69 23.57
CA GLU A 146 7.57 1.52 24.18
C GLU A 146 6.13 1.85 24.60
N THR A 147 5.91 2.99 25.25
CA THR A 147 4.56 3.44 25.67
C THR A 147 3.61 3.65 24.48
N GLN A 148 4.12 4.21 23.38
CA GLN A 148 3.29 4.39 22.18
C GLN A 148 2.94 3.05 21.53
N PHE A 149 3.91 2.14 21.42
CA PHE A 149 3.68 0.80 20.89
C PHE A 149 2.67 0.02 21.75
N GLU A 150 2.81 0.07 23.08
CA GLU A 150 1.88 -0.58 24.01
C GLU A 150 0.47 0.01 23.91
N ALA A 151 0.34 1.32 23.76
CA ALA A 151 -0.96 1.97 23.55
C ALA A 151 -1.61 1.57 22.21
N GLU A 152 -0.85 1.49 21.13
CA GLU A 152 -1.34 1.00 19.84
C GLU A 152 -1.76 -0.47 19.92
N MET A 153 -0.96 -1.30 20.58
CA MET A 153 -1.28 -2.71 20.80
C MET A 153 -2.54 -2.87 21.65
N GLN A 154 -2.69 -2.07 22.71
CA GLN A 154 -3.90 -2.08 23.55
C GLN A 154 -5.15 -1.72 22.75
N ASN A 155 -5.05 -0.70 21.88
CA ASN A 155 -6.15 -0.32 20.98
C ASN A 155 -6.49 -1.45 19.99
N SER A 156 -5.48 -2.07 19.39
CA SER A 156 -5.67 -3.21 18.48
C SER A 156 -6.38 -4.37 19.18
N LEU A 157 -5.91 -4.77 20.36
CA LEU A 157 -6.54 -5.84 21.15
C LEU A 157 -7.98 -5.50 21.56
N LEU A 158 -8.25 -4.24 21.88
CA LEU A 158 -9.60 -3.78 22.21
C LEU A 158 -10.55 -3.91 21.01
N ILE A 159 -10.10 -3.51 19.83
CA ILE A 159 -10.86 -3.65 18.58
C ILE A 159 -11.05 -5.13 18.24
N ASP A 160 -10.01 -5.95 18.41
CA ASP A 160 -10.08 -7.40 18.18
C ASP A 160 -11.07 -8.07 19.11
N GLN A 161 -11.16 -7.67 20.38
CA GLN A 161 -12.19 -8.19 21.30
C GLN A 161 -13.60 -7.90 20.78
N LEU A 162 -13.89 -6.66 20.33
CA LEU A 162 -15.18 -6.30 19.76
C LEU A 162 -15.46 -7.10 18.48
N ARG A 163 -14.48 -7.17 17.59
CA ARG A 163 -14.60 -7.93 16.34
C ARG A 163 -14.87 -9.41 16.61
N ASN A 164 -14.08 -10.02 17.49
CA ASN A 164 -14.22 -11.43 17.81
C ASN A 164 -15.55 -11.72 18.50
N ALA A 165 -16.03 -10.81 19.35
CA ALA A 165 -17.35 -10.94 19.96
C ALA A 165 -18.48 -11.03 18.90
N VAL A 166 -18.37 -10.28 17.80
CA VAL A 166 -19.34 -10.36 16.68
C VAL A 166 -19.07 -11.59 15.83
N VAL A 167 -17.83 -11.81 15.38
CA VAL A 167 -17.48 -12.89 14.45
C VAL A 167 -17.67 -14.29 15.06
N GLU A 168 -17.26 -14.47 16.31
CA GLU A 168 -17.34 -15.77 16.99
C GLU A 168 -18.74 -16.07 17.55
N SER A 169 -19.61 -15.05 17.69
CA SER A 169 -21.02 -15.26 18.05
C SER A 169 -21.87 -15.75 16.88
N ALA A 170 -21.35 -15.67 15.66
CA ALA A 170 -22.07 -16.08 14.47
C ALA A 170 -22.41 -17.58 14.52
N PHE A 171 -23.65 -17.87 14.23
CA PHE A 171 -24.20 -19.23 14.25
C PHE A 171 -24.81 -19.57 12.90
N VAL A 172 -24.50 -20.76 12.40
CA VAL A 172 -25.12 -21.31 11.20
C VAL A 172 -25.91 -22.54 11.60
N ALA A 173 -27.22 -22.54 11.30
CA ALA A 173 -28.12 -23.62 11.71
C ALA A 173 -27.71 -24.96 11.05
N PRO A 174 -27.79 -26.09 11.77
CA PRO A 174 -27.42 -27.40 11.22
C PRO A 174 -28.12 -27.73 9.90
N TYR A 175 -29.41 -27.41 9.78
CA TYR A 175 -30.19 -27.66 8.56
C TYR A 175 -29.64 -26.83 7.36
N GLU A 176 -29.17 -25.63 7.62
CA GLU A 176 -28.56 -24.77 6.58
C GLU A 176 -27.24 -25.35 6.10
N LEU A 177 -26.39 -25.80 7.03
CA LEU A 177 -25.16 -26.50 6.72
C LEU A 177 -25.42 -27.76 5.89
N ASP A 178 -26.40 -28.57 6.30
CA ASP A 178 -26.76 -29.80 5.59
C ASP A 178 -27.33 -29.50 4.19
N ARG A 179 -28.15 -28.45 4.06
CA ARG A 179 -28.65 -27.97 2.76
C ARG A 179 -27.54 -27.45 1.86
N ARG A 180 -26.61 -26.67 2.39
CA ARG A 180 -25.42 -26.19 1.62
C ARG A 180 -24.60 -27.38 1.12
N TYR A 181 -24.31 -28.34 1.99
CA TYR A 181 -23.59 -29.56 1.61
C TYR A 181 -24.28 -30.33 0.48
N ALA A 182 -25.59 -30.56 0.64
CA ALA A 182 -26.39 -31.25 -0.37
C ALA A 182 -26.37 -30.53 -1.73
N MET A 183 -26.36 -29.19 -1.73
CA MET A 183 -26.31 -28.38 -2.95
C MET A 183 -24.90 -28.29 -3.55
N GLU A 184 -23.86 -28.14 -2.74
CA GLU A 184 -22.47 -28.03 -3.18
C GLU A 184 -21.99 -29.36 -3.80
N ARG A 185 -22.38 -30.48 -3.20
CA ARG A 185 -22.03 -31.84 -3.64
C ARG A 185 -23.13 -32.49 -4.50
N GLN A 186 -24.10 -31.69 -4.97
CA GLN A 186 -25.15 -32.17 -5.85
C GLN A 186 -24.54 -32.72 -7.14
N GLU A 187 -25.05 -33.86 -7.59
CA GLU A 187 -24.78 -34.44 -8.89
C GLU A 187 -26.02 -34.32 -9.78
N ARG A 188 -25.82 -34.06 -11.05
CA ARG A 188 -26.87 -34.10 -12.06
C ARG A 188 -26.50 -35.11 -13.14
N GLU A 189 -27.45 -35.96 -13.48
CA GLU A 189 -27.32 -36.83 -14.64
C GLU A 189 -27.68 -36.03 -15.87
N ILE A 190 -26.67 -35.77 -16.70
CA ILE A 190 -26.76 -34.88 -17.83
C ILE A 190 -26.35 -35.67 -19.08
N ASP A 191 -27.13 -35.50 -20.13
CA ASP A 191 -26.74 -35.85 -21.51
C ASP A 191 -26.66 -34.56 -22.30
N TYR A 192 -25.70 -34.40 -23.17
CA TYR A 192 -25.57 -33.20 -23.99
C TYR A 192 -25.05 -33.53 -25.39
N ALA A 193 -25.36 -32.68 -26.35
CA ALA A 193 -24.82 -32.73 -27.69
C ALA A 193 -24.30 -31.33 -28.07
N LEU A 194 -23.12 -31.30 -28.69
CA LEU A 194 -22.53 -30.07 -29.21
C LEU A 194 -22.88 -29.90 -30.68
N ILE A 195 -23.29 -28.69 -31.03
CA ILE A 195 -23.49 -28.21 -32.40
C ILE A 195 -22.28 -27.33 -32.72
N ALA A 196 -21.31 -27.91 -33.40
CA ALA A 196 -20.09 -27.20 -33.74
C ALA A 196 -20.38 -26.09 -34.76
N ALA A 197 -19.94 -24.87 -34.46
CA ALA A 197 -20.05 -23.74 -35.39
C ALA A 197 -19.32 -24.04 -36.72
N SER A 198 -18.19 -24.72 -36.65
CA SER A 198 -17.43 -25.16 -37.83
C SER A 198 -18.19 -26.06 -38.79
N SER A 199 -19.22 -26.78 -38.33
CA SER A 199 -20.06 -27.62 -39.23
C SER A 199 -20.85 -26.81 -40.27
N PHE A 200 -20.98 -25.51 -40.07
CA PHE A 200 -21.64 -24.58 -40.99
C PHE A 200 -20.68 -23.86 -41.95
N GLU A 201 -19.40 -24.15 -41.89
CA GLU A 201 -18.39 -23.45 -42.67
C GLU A 201 -18.67 -23.52 -44.18
N ALA A 202 -18.95 -24.72 -44.69
CA ALA A 202 -19.23 -24.95 -46.12
C ALA A 202 -20.51 -24.26 -46.63
N SER A 203 -21.47 -23.99 -45.74
CA SER A 203 -22.73 -23.34 -46.07
C SER A 203 -22.71 -21.81 -45.78
N THR A 204 -21.65 -21.31 -45.17
CA THR A 204 -21.52 -19.90 -44.80
C THR A 204 -20.67 -19.17 -45.84
N SER A 205 -21.31 -18.29 -46.60
CA SER A 205 -20.63 -17.37 -47.52
C SER A 205 -20.86 -15.94 -47.08
N ILE A 206 -19.84 -15.12 -47.18
CA ILE A 206 -19.89 -13.68 -46.89
C ILE A 206 -19.57 -12.95 -48.18
N SER A 207 -20.56 -12.17 -48.72
CA SER A 207 -20.34 -11.39 -49.91
C SER A 207 -19.46 -10.16 -49.68
N ASP A 208 -18.89 -9.64 -50.76
CA ASP A 208 -18.06 -8.43 -50.70
C ASP A 208 -18.86 -7.22 -50.23
N GLU A 209 -20.16 -7.14 -50.61
CA GLU A 209 -21.07 -6.07 -50.18
C GLU A 209 -21.29 -6.13 -48.66
N GLN A 210 -21.37 -7.32 -48.04
CA GLN A 210 -21.51 -7.48 -46.60
C GLN A 210 -20.25 -7.03 -45.87
N VAL A 211 -19.08 -7.38 -46.39
CA VAL A 211 -17.78 -6.98 -45.84
C VAL A 211 -17.64 -5.45 -45.92
N LYS A 212 -17.96 -4.88 -47.10
CA LYS A 212 -17.90 -3.42 -47.32
C LYS A 212 -18.85 -2.67 -46.39
N LYS A 213 -20.11 -3.12 -46.32
CA LYS A 213 -21.10 -2.52 -45.43
C LYS A 213 -20.64 -2.59 -43.95
N TRP A 214 -20.12 -3.72 -43.50
CA TRP A 214 -19.60 -3.83 -42.16
C TRP A 214 -18.49 -2.83 -41.88
N TYR A 215 -17.54 -2.70 -42.80
CA TYR A 215 -16.48 -1.72 -42.71
C TYR A 215 -17.00 -0.30 -42.62
N GLU A 216 -17.95 0.07 -43.48
CA GLU A 216 -18.56 1.40 -43.49
C GLU A 216 -19.29 1.72 -42.17
N ASP A 217 -19.99 0.73 -41.61
CA ASP A 217 -20.75 0.85 -40.36
C ASP A 217 -19.83 0.81 -39.08
N ASN A 218 -18.54 0.40 -39.21
CA ASN A 218 -17.64 0.17 -38.10
C ASN A 218 -16.23 0.70 -38.34
N GLN A 219 -16.06 1.80 -39.06
CA GLN A 219 -14.74 2.38 -39.40
C GLN A 219 -13.93 2.75 -38.17
N ASP A 220 -14.60 3.13 -37.08
CA ASP A 220 -14.02 3.42 -35.76
C ASP A 220 -13.22 2.25 -35.15
N LYS A 221 -13.54 1.01 -35.54
CA LYS A 221 -12.84 -0.20 -35.06
C LYS A 221 -11.57 -0.54 -35.85
N TYR A 222 -11.36 0.16 -36.95
CA TYR A 222 -10.28 -0.12 -37.90
C TYR A 222 -9.45 1.13 -38.17
N LEU A 223 -9.08 1.87 -37.11
CA LEU A 223 -8.27 3.07 -37.25
C LEU A 223 -6.78 2.75 -37.31
N LEU A 224 -6.06 3.49 -38.13
CA LEU A 224 -4.64 3.72 -37.90
C LEU A 224 -4.53 4.67 -36.70
N PRO A 225 -3.60 4.40 -35.78
CA PRO A 225 -3.45 5.28 -34.63
C PRO A 225 -3.03 6.68 -35.07
N GLU A 226 -3.47 7.67 -34.31
CA GLU A 226 -2.94 9.03 -34.40
C GLU A 226 -1.42 8.98 -34.15
N THR A 227 -0.64 9.66 -35.01
CA THR A 227 0.81 9.69 -34.90
C THR A 227 1.34 11.11 -35.04
N VAL A 228 2.42 11.39 -34.32
CA VAL A 228 3.18 12.63 -34.44
C VAL A 228 4.67 12.35 -34.70
N ASN A 229 5.31 13.27 -35.43
CA ASN A 229 6.74 13.32 -35.47
C ASN A 229 7.21 14.39 -34.51
N LEU A 230 8.14 14.04 -33.65
CA LEU A 230 8.70 14.92 -32.60
C LEU A 230 10.11 15.38 -32.96
N GLN A 231 10.40 16.63 -32.68
CA GLN A 231 11.74 17.12 -32.43
C GLN A 231 11.86 17.37 -30.92
N TYR A 232 13.03 17.12 -30.35
CA TYR A 232 13.28 17.42 -28.95
C TYR A 232 14.74 17.76 -28.70
N VAL A 233 14.96 18.50 -27.62
CA VAL A 233 16.26 18.83 -27.06
C VAL A 233 16.29 18.28 -25.64
N GLU A 234 17.35 17.58 -25.31
CA GLU A 234 17.46 16.82 -24.06
C GLU A 234 18.73 17.19 -23.30
N LEU A 235 18.57 17.27 -22.00
CA LEU A 235 19.63 17.29 -21.00
C LEU A 235 19.63 15.97 -20.24
N THR A 236 20.83 15.42 -20.02
CA THR A 236 21.02 14.23 -19.19
C THR A 236 21.99 14.54 -18.06
N ARG A 237 21.82 13.85 -16.92
CA ARG A 237 22.77 13.97 -15.81
C ARG A 237 24.17 13.53 -16.21
N GLU A 238 24.31 12.53 -17.07
CA GLU A 238 25.59 12.06 -17.59
C GLU A 238 26.36 13.19 -18.33
N ARG A 239 25.64 14.01 -19.10
CA ARG A 239 26.24 15.19 -19.75
C ARG A 239 26.69 16.20 -18.70
N ALA A 240 25.87 16.50 -17.69
CA ALA A 240 26.24 17.40 -16.61
C ALA A 240 27.49 16.87 -15.87
N GLU A 241 27.55 15.57 -15.60
CA GLU A 241 28.66 14.91 -14.93
C GLU A 241 29.96 15.00 -15.77
N SER A 242 29.85 14.80 -17.08
CA SER A 242 30.99 14.90 -17.99
C SER A 242 31.58 16.32 -18.14
N SER A 243 30.80 17.35 -17.77
CA SER A 243 31.24 18.76 -17.83
C SER A 243 31.97 19.22 -16.56
N ILE A 244 32.08 18.39 -15.52
CA ILE A 244 32.64 18.76 -14.23
C ILE A 244 34.18 18.74 -14.30
N GLU A 245 34.78 19.90 -14.11
CA GLU A 245 36.23 20.01 -13.83
C GLU A 245 36.46 19.72 -12.34
N VAL A 246 37.19 18.64 -12.06
CA VAL A 246 37.61 18.30 -10.71
C VAL A 246 38.97 18.91 -10.44
N THR A 247 39.02 19.88 -9.53
CA THR A 247 40.26 20.47 -9.05
C THR A 247 40.56 20.00 -7.63
N GLU A 248 41.86 19.85 -7.33
CA GLU A 248 42.30 19.45 -5.98
C GLU A 248 41.78 20.41 -4.88
N GLN A 249 41.74 21.71 -5.19
CA GLN A 249 41.20 22.72 -4.27
C GLN A 249 39.70 22.54 -4.09
N GLY A 250 38.93 22.29 -5.16
CA GLY A 250 37.50 22.07 -5.10
C GLY A 250 37.13 20.84 -4.26
N LEU A 251 37.92 19.77 -4.33
CA LEU A 251 37.73 18.58 -3.50
C LEU A 251 38.02 18.86 -2.02
N LYS A 252 39.08 19.64 -1.72
CA LYS A 252 39.42 20.03 -0.35
C LYS A 252 38.31 20.91 0.27
N ASP A 253 37.84 21.89 -0.49
CA ASP A 253 36.76 22.78 -0.03
C ASP A 253 35.46 22.00 0.24
N TYR A 254 35.13 21.04 -0.64
CA TYR A 254 33.98 20.18 -0.45
C TYR A 254 34.14 19.25 0.76
N TYR A 255 35.34 18.64 0.91
CA TYR A 255 35.63 17.81 2.10
C TYR A 255 35.43 18.59 3.39
N GLU A 256 35.91 19.84 3.50
CA GLU A 256 35.69 20.64 4.70
C GLU A 256 34.23 20.97 4.95
N GLN A 257 33.38 21.08 3.89
CA GLN A 257 31.94 21.30 4.03
C GLN A 257 31.21 20.06 4.53
N VAL A 258 31.66 18.86 4.15
CA VAL A 258 30.99 17.59 4.49
C VAL A 258 31.78 16.73 5.49
N LYS A 259 32.75 17.32 6.16
CA LYS A 259 33.70 16.67 7.08
C LYS A 259 33.06 15.81 8.14
N ASP A 260 31.88 16.22 8.61
CA ASP A 260 31.10 15.47 9.62
C ASP A 260 30.70 14.08 9.10
N ARG A 261 30.53 13.90 7.78
CA ARG A 261 30.22 12.58 7.17
C ARG A 261 31.39 11.62 7.26
N PHE A 262 32.62 12.14 7.38
CA PHE A 262 33.87 11.39 7.46
C PHE A 262 34.41 11.30 8.88
N THR A 263 33.57 11.65 9.88
CA THR A 263 33.91 11.62 11.30
C THR A 263 33.20 10.45 11.98
N SER A 264 33.99 9.49 12.47
CA SER A 264 33.47 8.48 13.40
C SER A 264 33.62 8.97 14.84
N GLN A 265 32.56 8.79 15.64
CA GLN A 265 32.61 9.16 17.06
C GLN A 265 33.39 8.11 17.86
N GLU A 266 34.02 8.53 18.97
CA GLU A 266 34.61 7.63 19.94
C GLU A 266 33.57 6.64 20.49
N ARG A 267 33.92 5.36 20.50
CA ARG A 267 33.11 4.28 21.11
C ARG A 267 33.88 3.60 22.22
N ARG A 268 33.18 3.23 23.26
CA ARG A 268 33.74 2.54 24.42
C ARG A 268 33.00 1.26 24.73
N HIS A 269 33.73 0.17 24.92
CA HIS A 269 33.17 -1.12 25.34
C HIS A 269 33.41 -1.30 26.83
N GLY A 270 32.34 -1.28 27.58
CA GLY A 270 32.38 -1.32 29.02
C GLY A 270 31.49 -2.38 29.65
N ARG A 271 31.75 -2.67 30.91
CA ARG A 271 30.89 -3.49 31.77
C ARG A 271 30.46 -2.68 32.96
N HIS A 272 29.29 -3.01 33.52
CA HIS A 272 28.88 -2.43 34.80
C HIS A 272 28.19 -3.43 35.75
N ILE A 273 28.15 -3.04 37.02
CA ILE A 273 27.33 -3.66 38.05
C ILE A 273 26.45 -2.58 38.64
N LEU A 274 25.13 -2.74 38.61
CA LEU A 274 24.17 -1.82 39.20
C LEU A 274 23.70 -2.32 40.56
N ILE A 275 23.76 -1.46 41.54
CA ILE A 275 23.17 -1.65 42.88
C ILE A 275 22.08 -0.59 43.04
N THR A 276 20.83 -1.02 42.98
CA THR A 276 19.67 -0.13 43.10
C THR A 276 19.45 0.36 44.53
N VAL A 277 18.94 1.57 44.69
CA VAL A 277 18.45 2.11 45.96
C VAL A 277 16.93 1.92 45.99
N GLY A 278 16.39 1.41 47.07
CA GLY A 278 14.97 1.04 47.21
C GLY A 278 14.79 -0.42 47.59
N ASP A 279 13.57 -0.92 47.68
CA ASP A 279 13.22 -2.30 48.04
C ASP A 279 13.92 -2.83 49.30
N GLY A 280 14.07 -1.99 50.34
CA GLY A 280 14.72 -2.33 51.60
C GLY A 280 16.23 -2.08 51.64
N VAL A 281 16.82 -1.54 50.58
CA VAL A 281 18.22 -1.11 50.50
C VAL A 281 18.30 0.39 50.57
N ASP A 282 18.82 0.94 51.65
CA ASP A 282 19.02 2.41 51.77
C ASP A 282 20.27 2.88 50.97
N ASP A 283 20.36 4.18 50.74
CA ASP A 283 21.44 4.78 49.94
C ASP A 283 22.83 4.47 50.49
N ALA A 284 23.00 4.41 51.80
CA ALA A 284 24.30 4.10 52.45
C ALA A 284 24.69 2.63 52.29
N ALA A 285 23.73 1.73 52.41
CA ALA A 285 23.95 0.28 52.17
C ALA A 285 24.27 -0.03 50.71
N ALA A 286 23.54 0.62 49.76
CA ALA A 286 23.78 0.46 48.29
C ALA A 286 25.19 0.97 47.94
N ARG A 287 25.58 2.12 48.47
CA ARG A 287 26.90 2.71 48.29
C ARG A 287 28.00 1.79 48.85
N LYS A 288 27.83 1.35 50.09
CA LYS A 288 28.79 0.43 50.73
C LYS A 288 28.96 -0.87 49.95
N LYS A 289 27.86 -1.44 49.44
CA LYS A 289 27.91 -2.64 48.60
C LYS A 289 28.67 -2.40 47.30
N ALA A 290 28.44 -1.25 46.64
CA ALA A 290 29.19 -0.89 45.44
C ALA A 290 30.69 -0.64 45.71
N GLU A 291 31.04 -0.04 46.88
CA GLU A 291 32.43 0.11 47.33
C GLU A 291 33.11 -1.25 47.55
N GLU A 292 32.42 -2.22 48.20
CA GLU A 292 32.90 -3.58 48.40
C GLU A 292 33.14 -4.30 47.06
N LEU A 293 32.20 -4.18 46.11
CA LEU A 293 32.35 -4.81 44.80
C LEU A 293 33.46 -4.14 43.98
N THR A 294 33.60 -2.83 44.08
CA THR A 294 34.72 -2.10 43.46
C THR A 294 36.07 -2.59 44.00
N ALA A 295 36.17 -2.76 45.31
CA ALA A 295 37.40 -3.27 45.95
C ALA A 295 37.71 -4.72 45.53
N LYS A 296 36.71 -5.60 45.46
CA LYS A 296 36.86 -6.98 44.98
C LYS A 296 37.33 -7.05 43.55
N ALA A 297 36.66 -6.25 42.67
CA ALA A 297 37.03 -6.21 41.26
C ALA A 297 38.45 -5.67 41.06
N LYS A 298 38.82 -4.58 41.76
CA LYS A 298 40.21 -4.06 41.76
C LYS A 298 41.23 -5.05 42.34
N GLY A 299 40.79 -5.94 43.24
CA GLY A 299 41.59 -7.01 43.79
C GLY A 299 41.76 -8.23 42.89
N GLY A 300 41.24 -8.18 41.66
CA GLY A 300 41.40 -9.24 40.66
C GLY A 300 40.27 -10.28 40.61
N ALA A 301 39.17 -10.06 41.31
CA ALA A 301 37.99 -10.92 41.17
C ALA A 301 37.37 -10.75 39.77
N ASP A 302 36.82 -11.83 39.21
CA ASP A 302 36.18 -11.82 37.90
C ASP A 302 34.98 -10.88 37.91
N PHE A 303 35.08 -9.79 37.14
CA PHE A 303 34.06 -8.77 37.05
C PHE A 303 32.74 -9.32 36.50
N ALA A 304 32.81 -10.21 35.51
CA ALA A 304 31.61 -10.80 34.91
C ALA A 304 30.86 -11.69 35.91
N GLN A 305 31.59 -12.43 36.75
CA GLN A 305 30.99 -13.24 37.83
C GLN A 305 30.38 -12.34 38.92
N LEU A 306 31.07 -11.27 39.29
CA LEU A 306 30.54 -10.31 40.26
C LEU A 306 29.25 -9.62 39.72
N ALA A 307 29.21 -9.33 38.44
CA ALA A 307 28.02 -8.73 37.81
C ALA A 307 26.84 -9.70 37.81
N LYS A 308 27.05 -10.98 37.42
CA LYS A 308 25.99 -11.99 37.45
C LYS A 308 25.39 -12.22 38.83
N GLU A 309 26.22 -12.15 39.87
CA GLU A 309 25.81 -12.43 41.26
C GLU A 309 25.17 -11.23 41.94
N ASN A 310 25.55 -10.01 41.57
CA ASN A 310 25.21 -8.83 42.35
C ASN A 310 24.50 -7.73 41.58
N SER A 311 24.62 -7.69 40.25
CA SER A 311 24.02 -6.60 39.46
C SER A 311 22.49 -6.72 39.43
N LYS A 312 21.83 -5.58 39.59
CA LYS A 312 20.38 -5.40 39.44
C LYS A 312 20.02 -4.86 38.08
N ASP A 313 20.98 -4.71 37.16
CA ASP A 313 20.67 -4.33 35.80
C ASP A 313 20.07 -5.49 35.03
N PRO A 314 18.79 -5.39 34.58
CA PRO A 314 18.11 -6.49 33.91
C PRO A 314 18.70 -6.78 32.52
N GLY A 315 19.36 -5.80 31.90
CA GLY A 315 19.87 -5.91 30.52
C GLY A 315 21.22 -6.59 30.44
N SER A 316 22.13 -6.34 31.41
CA SER A 316 23.52 -6.79 31.31
C SER A 316 23.96 -7.78 32.41
N ALA A 317 23.23 -7.86 33.53
CA ALA A 317 23.64 -8.69 34.66
C ALA A 317 24.00 -10.14 34.30
N GLN A 318 23.12 -10.81 33.53
CA GLN A 318 23.32 -12.21 33.10
C GLN A 318 24.43 -12.38 32.07
N GLN A 319 24.77 -11.30 31.38
CA GLN A 319 25.85 -11.23 30.39
C GLN A 319 27.16 -10.75 31.03
N GLY A 320 27.26 -10.80 32.36
CA GLY A 320 28.46 -10.40 33.10
C GLY A 320 28.65 -8.88 33.12
N GLY A 321 27.54 -8.12 33.04
CA GLY A 321 27.53 -6.68 33.06
C GLY A 321 27.93 -6.01 31.76
N ASP A 322 28.02 -6.75 30.64
CA ASP A 322 28.46 -6.25 29.34
C ASP A 322 27.46 -5.28 28.75
N LEU A 323 27.93 -4.10 28.36
CA LEU A 323 27.13 -3.01 27.78
C LEU A 323 27.27 -2.91 26.26
N GLY A 324 28.17 -3.69 25.66
CA GLY A 324 28.56 -3.54 24.27
C GLY A 324 29.31 -2.23 24.00
N TRP A 325 29.36 -1.85 22.72
CA TRP A 325 29.96 -0.59 22.27
C TRP A 325 28.98 0.58 22.43
N ALA A 326 29.41 1.59 23.20
CA ALA A 326 28.63 2.78 23.48
C ALA A 326 29.29 4.05 22.92
N GLN A 327 28.47 4.96 22.45
CA GLN A 327 28.84 6.33 22.08
C GLN A 327 28.32 7.33 23.10
N ARG A 328 28.83 8.55 23.10
CA ARG A 328 28.28 9.63 23.93
C ARG A 328 26.82 9.88 23.58
N GLY A 329 26.00 10.13 24.59
CA GLY A 329 24.56 10.32 24.49
C GLY A 329 23.72 9.04 24.67
N MET A 330 24.37 7.88 24.87
CA MET A 330 23.66 6.60 25.08
C MET A 330 23.31 6.33 26.55
N PHE A 331 24.03 6.93 27.50
CA PHE A 331 23.84 6.68 28.93
C PHE A 331 23.49 7.96 29.69
N VAL A 332 23.01 7.79 30.93
CA VAL A 332 22.74 8.92 31.84
C VAL A 332 24.04 9.64 32.22
N GLY A 333 23.99 10.98 32.31
CA GLY A 333 25.16 11.87 32.43
C GLY A 333 26.26 11.40 33.37
N PRO A 334 26.02 11.19 34.71
CA PRO A 334 27.07 10.80 35.65
C PRO A 334 27.73 9.45 35.31
N PHE A 335 26.97 8.52 34.76
CA PHE A 335 27.49 7.22 34.33
C PHE A 335 28.34 7.37 33.06
N GLU A 336 27.84 8.10 32.09
CA GLU A 336 28.52 8.35 30.82
C GLU A 336 29.83 9.12 31.05
N ASP A 337 29.80 10.17 31.84
CA ASP A 337 31.00 10.95 32.18
C ASP A 337 32.07 10.08 32.84
N ALA A 338 31.63 9.20 33.74
CA ALA A 338 32.56 8.27 34.40
C ALA A 338 33.17 7.27 33.39
N LEU A 339 32.34 6.66 32.52
CA LEU A 339 32.78 5.68 31.53
C LEU A 339 33.73 6.33 30.50
N PHE A 340 33.40 7.54 30.02
CA PHE A 340 34.20 8.25 29.03
C PHE A 340 35.46 8.92 29.60
N ALA A 341 35.60 8.97 30.91
CA ALA A 341 36.83 9.42 31.58
C ALA A 341 37.75 8.29 32.07
N MET A 342 37.41 7.01 31.79
CA MET A 342 38.20 5.83 32.20
C MET A 342 39.27 5.48 31.17
N SER A 343 40.34 4.85 31.65
CA SER A 343 41.37 4.18 30.83
C SER A 343 41.03 2.69 30.62
N VAL A 344 41.49 2.11 29.50
CA VAL A 344 41.27 0.68 29.23
C VAL A 344 41.81 -0.18 30.40
N GLY A 345 40.99 -1.12 30.86
CA GLY A 345 41.29 -1.97 32.04
C GLY A 345 40.96 -1.33 33.39
N GLU A 346 40.60 -0.04 33.41
CA GLU A 346 40.22 0.65 34.66
C GLU A 346 38.92 0.11 35.21
N ILE A 347 38.86 -0.01 36.57
CA ILE A 347 37.64 -0.28 37.32
C ILE A 347 37.35 0.94 38.18
N ARG A 348 36.14 1.54 37.99
CA ARG A 348 35.70 2.74 38.68
C ARG A 348 34.37 2.52 39.37
N GLY A 349 34.26 3.00 40.60
CA GLY A 349 33.06 2.92 41.40
C GLY A 349 33.31 3.34 42.83
N PRO A 350 32.27 3.66 43.61
CA PRO A 350 30.88 3.75 43.17
C PRO A 350 30.60 5.02 42.36
N VAL A 351 29.86 4.92 41.24
CA VAL A 351 29.34 6.05 40.48
C VAL A 351 27.83 6.15 40.71
N LYS A 352 27.33 7.30 41.19
CA LYS A 352 25.92 7.48 41.51
C LYS A 352 25.16 7.97 40.26
N SER A 353 24.02 7.37 39.96
CA SER A 353 23.04 7.84 38.99
C SER A 353 21.62 7.80 39.57
N ASP A 354 20.62 8.15 38.82
CA ASP A 354 19.20 8.04 39.20
C ASP A 354 18.76 6.58 39.43
N PHE A 355 19.48 5.60 38.87
CA PHE A 355 19.19 4.16 39.01
C PHE A 355 19.85 3.53 40.24
N GLY A 356 20.81 4.21 40.88
CA GLY A 356 21.55 3.69 42.02
C GLY A 356 23.06 3.90 41.90
N TYR A 357 23.84 2.94 42.43
CA TYR A 357 25.30 2.97 42.39
C TYR A 357 25.84 1.97 41.39
N HIS A 358 26.77 2.41 40.56
CA HIS A 358 27.40 1.60 39.53
C HIS A 358 28.86 1.35 39.86
N VAL A 359 29.31 0.14 39.52
CA VAL A 359 30.73 -0.20 39.37
C VAL A 359 30.98 -0.41 37.89
N LEU A 360 31.93 0.28 37.31
CA LEU A 360 32.26 0.26 35.88
C LEU A 360 33.60 -0.43 35.65
N GLN A 361 33.72 -1.13 34.55
CA GLN A 361 34.97 -1.61 33.97
C GLN A 361 35.02 -1.23 32.50
N LEU A 362 36.07 -0.53 32.08
CA LEU A 362 36.27 -0.24 30.66
C LEU A 362 37.16 -1.34 30.06
N GLN A 363 36.67 -1.98 29.02
CA GLN A 363 37.37 -3.08 28.33
C GLN A 363 38.19 -2.57 27.15
N GLU A 364 37.54 -1.77 26.26
CA GLU A 364 38.15 -1.32 25.03
C GLU A 364 37.70 0.11 24.71
N VAL A 365 38.52 0.84 23.96
CA VAL A 365 38.21 2.15 23.41
C VAL A 365 38.52 2.12 21.94
N GLU A 366 37.53 2.46 21.13
CA GLU A 366 37.71 2.77 19.73
C GLU A 366 37.68 4.30 19.60
N PRO A 367 38.85 4.95 19.39
CA PRO A 367 38.91 6.39 19.32
C PRO A 367 38.12 6.89 18.11
N GLY A 368 37.44 8.01 18.30
CA GLY A 368 36.85 8.71 17.16
C GLY A 368 37.94 9.07 16.14
N HIS A 369 37.63 8.84 14.88
CA HIS A 369 38.55 9.11 13.79
C HIS A 369 37.87 10.02 12.77
N VAL A 370 38.54 11.12 12.43
CA VAL A 370 38.20 11.94 11.29
C VAL A 370 39.08 11.46 10.13
N LYS A 371 38.49 10.74 9.16
CA LYS A 371 39.26 10.37 7.95
C LYS A 371 39.87 11.63 7.38
N THR A 372 41.17 11.67 7.19
CA THR A 372 41.82 12.77 6.50
C THR A 372 41.31 12.90 5.07
N PHE A 373 41.52 14.05 4.46
CA PHE A 373 41.19 14.26 3.04
C PHE A 373 41.82 13.18 2.14
N GLU A 374 43.05 12.79 2.41
CA GLU A 374 43.75 11.76 1.63
C GLU A 374 43.12 10.38 1.76
N GLU A 375 42.66 10.03 2.97
CA GLU A 375 41.97 8.77 3.24
C GLU A 375 40.55 8.73 2.63
N ALA A 376 39.87 9.87 2.61
CA ALA A 376 38.50 9.99 2.10
C ALA A 376 38.43 10.39 0.61
N ARG A 377 39.58 10.68 -0.02
CA ARG A 377 39.66 11.35 -1.33
C ARG A 377 38.76 10.73 -2.41
N ALA A 378 38.73 9.42 -2.51
CA ALA A 378 37.91 8.74 -3.53
C ALA A 378 36.40 8.88 -3.25
N GLU A 379 36.00 8.80 -1.98
CA GLU A 379 34.62 9.00 -1.56
C GLU A 379 34.19 10.46 -1.76
N VAL A 380 35.07 11.40 -1.38
CA VAL A 380 34.87 12.85 -1.58
C VAL A 380 34.72 13.21 -3.05
N GLU A 381 35.55 12.63 -3.92
CA GLU A 381 35.46 12.88 -5.37
C GLU A 381 34.14 12.33 -5.95
N ALA A 382 33.71 11.15 -5.54
CA ALA A 382 32.47 10.57 -6.00
C ALA A 382 31.26 11.41 -5.54
N ASP A 383 31.21 11.81 -4.27
CA ASP A 383 30.14 12.66 -3.72
C ASP A 383 30.15 14.05 -4.36
N TYR A 384 31.34 14.66 -4.54
CA TYR A 384 31.51 15.94 -5.20
C TYR A 384 30.95 15.93 -6.63
N ARG A 385 31.32 14.90 -7.43
CA ARG A 385 30.81 14.75 -8.79
C ARG A 385 29.30 14.62 -8.81
N LYS A 386 28.74 13.78 -7.94
CA LYS A 386 27.31 13.56 -7.83
C LYS A 386 26.56 14.85 -7.50
N ASP A 387 26.97 15.56 -6.44
CA ASP A 387 26.32 16.78 -6.00
C ASP A 387 26.46 17.90 -7.05
N ARG A 388 27.64 18.01 -7.68
CA ARG A 388 27.87 18.99 -8.76
C ARG A 388 27.07 18.68 -10.01
N ALA A 389 27.01 17.41 -10.43
CA ALA A 389 26.17 16.97 -11.56
C ALA A 389 24.71 17.33 -11.36
N GLN A 390 24.20 17.09 -10.16
CA GLN A 390 22.81 17.42 -9.83
C GLN A 390 22.54 18.93 -9.91
N ASN A 391 23.42 19.75 -9.36
CA ASN A 391 23.27 21.21 -9.41
C ASN A 391 23.35 21.72 -10.85
N ILE A 392 24.35 21.27 -11.65
CA ILE A 392 24.50 21.65 -13.05
C ILE A 392 23.27 21.21 -13.85
N PHE A 393 22.79 19.97 -13.65
CA PHE A 393 21.63 19.46 -14.34
C PHE A 393 20.39 20.30 -14.02
N TYR A 394 20.17 20.67 -12.76
CA TYR A 394 19.06 21.53 -12.36
C TYR A 394 19.14 22.92 -13.01
N ASP A 395 20.32 23.57 -12.93
CA ASP A 395 20.52 24.91 -13.48
C ASP A 395 20.38 24.91 -15.02
N GLU A 396 20.91 23.89 -15.70
CA GLU A 396 20.77 23.75 -17.16
C GLU A 396 19.32 23.40 -17.56
N SER A 397 18.62 22.61 -16.77
CA SER A 397 17.21 22.30 -16.99
C SER A 397 16.34 23.54 -16.87
N GLN A 398 16.61 24.40 -15.88
CA GLN A 398 15.92 25.69 -15.75
C GLN A 398 16.21 26.61 -16.95
N LYS A 399 17.46 26.68 -17.41
CA LYS A 399 17.80 27.44 -18.62
C LYS A 399 17.11 26.89 -19.86
N LEU A 400 16.99 25.56 -19.99
CA LEU A 400 16.28 24.92 -21.09
C LEU A 400 14.80 25.30 -21.06
N ALA A 401 14.15 25.28 -19.88
CA ALA A 401 12.77 25.71 -19.71
C ALA A 401 12.57 27.19 -20.13
N ASP A 402 13.42 28.08 -19.63
CA ASP A 402 13.33 29.51 -19.90
C ASP A 402 13.52 29.83 -21.39
N GLN A 403 14.51 29.18 -22.03
CA GLN A 403 14.77 29.37 -23.46
C GLN A 403 13.64 28.79 -24.33
N ALA A 404 13.09 27.63 -23.96
CA ALA A 404 11.98 27.02 -24.67
C ALA A 404 10.70 27.88 -24.57
N PHE A 405 10.45 28.46 -23.40
CA PHE A 405 9.34 29.39 -23.19
C PHE A 405 9.51 30.70 -24.00
N ALA A 406 10.74 31.25 -24.06
CA ALA A 406 11.02 32.46 -24.81
C ALA A 406 10.92 32.24 -26.33
N ALA A 407 11.28 31.04 -26.80
CA ALA A 407 11.36 30.70 -28.24
C ALA A 407 10.17 29.83 -28.69
N LEU A 408 9.00 30.05 -28.21
CA LEU A 408 7.74 29.26 -28.29
C LEU A 408 7.62 28.27 -29.48
N THR A 409 8.16 28.58 -30.65
CA THR A 409 7.99 27.79 -31.88
C THR A 409 9.33 27.38 -32.55
N GLU A 410 10.45 27.71 -31.96
CA GLU A 410 11.80 27.47 -32.56
C GLU A 410 12.71 26.66 -31.63
N LEU A 411 12.67 25.34 -31.75
CA LEU A 411 13.52 24.46 -30.92
C LEU A 411 15.00 24.51 -31.34
N ASP A 412 15.29 24.77 -32.63
CA ASP A 412 16.69 24.89 -33.14
C ASP A 412 17.44 26.07 -32.51
N SER A 413 16.76 27.17 -32.20
CA SER A 413 17.39 28.34 -31.55
C SER A 413 17.74 28.01 -30.09
N VAL A 414 16.86 27.27 -29.38
CA VAL A 414 17.10 26.76 -28.02
C VAL A 414 18.30 25.82 -28.01
N ALA A 415 18.34 24.88 -28.95
CA ALA A 415 19.42 23.91 -29.09
C ALA A 415 20.78 24.60 -29.31
N LYS A 416 20.85 25.60 -30.21
CA LYS A 416 22.07 26.37 -30.47
C LYS A 416 22.52 27.17 -29.26
N THR A 417 21.60 27.83 -28.55
CA THR A 417 21.94 28.65 -27.37
C THR A 417 22.54 27.81 -26.26
N LEU A 418 22.05 26.57 -26.08
CA LEU A 418 22.49 25.67 -25.02
C LEU A 418 23.55 24.65 -25.51
N ASN A 419 23.96 24.74 -26.77
CA ASN A 419 24.90 23.79 -27.40
C ASN A 419 24.44 22.32 -27.23
N LEU A 420 23.15 22.07 -27.51
CA LEU A 420 22.53 20.76 -27.42
C LEU A 420 22.11 20.26 -28.82
N PRO A 421 22.15 18.95 -29.09
CA PRO A 421 21.67 18.42 -30.36
C PRO A 421 20.12 18.43 -30.39
N VAL A 422 19.56 18.71 -31.56
CA VAL A 422 18.13 18.42 -31.81
C VAL A 422 18.02 16.97 -32.26
N LYS A 423 17.18 16.23 -31.60
CA LYS A 423 16.86 14.83 -31.90
C LYS A 423 15.46 14.72 -32.46
N THR A 424 15.12 13.60 -33.10
CA THR A 424 13.82 13.36 -33.71
C THR A 424 13.29 11.97 -33.40
N VAL A 425 11.97 11.88 -33.21
CA VAL A 425 11.23 10.61 -33.15
C VAL A 425 10.11 10.69 -34.18
N THR A 426 9.96 9.64 -34.99
CA THR A 426 8.91 9.55 -36.00
C THR A 426 7.86 8.52 -35.61
N GLY A 427 6.60 8.82 -35.92
CA GLY A 427 5.50 7.89 -35.67
C GLY A 427 5.19 7.63 -34.20
N PHE A 428 5.39 8.63 -33.35
CA PHE A 428 5.05 8.57 -31.93
C PHE A 428 3.52 8.59 -31.75
N THR A 429 2.98 7.70 -30.91
CA THR A 429 1.54 7.51 -30.70
C THR A 429 1.12 7.87 -29.28
N ARG A 430 -0.19 7.88 -29.00
CA ARG A 430 -0.71 8.00 -27.61
C ARG A 430 -0.38 6.80 -26.71
N GLU A 431 0.10 5.71 -27.31
CA GLU A 431 0.66 4.56 -26.58
C GLU A 431 2.18 4.66 -26.43
N GLY A 432 2.74 5.78 -26.92
CA GLY A 432 4.18 6.02 -26.89
C GLY A 432 4.89 5.61 -28.17
N GLY A 433 6.21 5.43 -28.09
CA GLY A 433 7.05 5.00 -29.22
C GLY A 433 8.49 5.51 -29.15
N GLY A 434 9.31 5.04 -30.10
CA GLY A 434 10.71 5.43 -30.21
C GLY A 434 11.51 5.13 -28.94
N GLU A 435 12.45 6.01 -28.62
CA GLU A 435 13.30 5.88 -27.43
C GLU A 435 12.63 6.21 -26.10
N PHE A 436 11.41 6.77 -26.14
CA PHE A 436 10.64 7.10 -24.94
C PHE A 436 9.73 5.96 -24.46
N GLY A 437 9.50 4.96 -25.33
CA GLY A 437 8.60 3.87 -24.98
C GLY A 437 7.21 4.40 -24.62
N GLU A 438 6.67 3.96 -23.48
CA GLU A 438 5.36 4.36 -22.94
C GLU A 438 5.47 5.46 -21.86
N GLU A 439 6.50 6.36 -21.96
CA GLU A 439 6.73 7.40 -20.96
C GLU A 439 5.57 8.40 -20.88
N PRO A 440 4.80 8.42 -19.77
CA PRO A 440 3.55 9.19 -19.69
C PRO A 440 3.77 10.69 -19.83
N ALA A 441 4.84 11.24 -19.25
CA ALA A 441 5.12 12.67 -19.30
C ALA A 441 5.41 13.16 -20.71
N VAL A 442 6.08 12.33 -21.53
CA VAL A 442 6.36 12.62 -22.93
C VAL A 442 5.09 12.52 -23.78
N ILE A 443 4.27 11.49 -23.51
CA ILE A 443 2.98 11.31 -24.21
C ILE A 443 2.06 12.51 -23.91
N GLU A 444 1.90 12.87 -22.65
CA GLU A 444 1.08 14.01 -22.24
C GLU A 444 1.54 15.32 -22.89
N ALA A 445 2.84 15.58 -22.87
CA ALA A 445 3.42 16.76 -23.49
C ALA A 445 3.20 16.78 -25.01
N ALA A 446 3.47 15.67 -25.71
CA ALA A 446 3.39 15.59 -27.18
C ALA A 446 1.97 15.78 -27.70
N PHE A 447 0.97 15.29 -26.95
CA PHE A 447 -0.44 15.37 -27.35
C PHE A 447 -1.23 16.46 -26.62
N SER A 448 -0.56 17.39 -25.92
CA SER A 448 -1.18 18.57 -25.33
C SER A 448 -1.63 19.54 -26.43
N ASP A 449 -2.69 20.32 -26.18
CA ASP A 449 -3.23 21.29 -27.14
C ASP A 449 -2.17 22.30 -27.61
N ASP A 450 -1.29 22.75 -26.71
CA ASP A 450 -0.25 23.71 -27.02
C ASP A 450 0.81 23.15 -27.98
N VAL A 451 1.18 21.89 -27.79
CA VAL A 451 2.24 21.23 -28.59
C VAL A 451 1.64 20.65 -29.87
N LEU A 452 0.50 19.98 -29.79
CA LEU A 452 -0.13 19.30 -30.92
C LEU A 452 -0.79 20.28 -31.88
N GLU A 453 -1.67 21.16 -31.37
CA GLU A 453 -2.50 22.05 -32.21
C GLU A 453 -1.81 23.37 -32.48
N ARG A 454 -1.24 24.01 -31.44
CA ARG A 454 -0.57 25.30 -31.56
C ARG A 454 0.87 25.23 -32.04
N ARG A 455 1.42 24.03 -32.14
CA ARG A 455 2.80 23.77 -32.60
C ARG A 455 3.86 24.51 -31.76
N GLN A 456 3.58 24.71 -30.48
CA GLN A 456 4.52 25.32 -29.56
C GLN A 456 5.51 24.29 -29.01
N ASN A 457 6.62 24.75 -28.47
CA ASN A 457 7.50 23.92 -27.66
C ASN A 457 6.76 23.53 -26.38
N SER A 458 6.98 22.30 -25.90
CA SER A 458 6.43 21.86 -24.63
C SER A 458 7.04 22.65 -23.46
N PRO A 459 6.39 22.69 -22.29
CA PRO A 459 7.10 22.91 -21.04
C PRO A 459 8.23 21.90 -20.87
N LEU A 460 9.10 22.14 -19.89
CA LEU A 460 10.14 21.16 -19.52
C LEU A 460 9.47 19.85 -19.10
N VAL A 461 9.84 18.76 -19.72
CA VAL A 461 9.40 17.41 -19.41
C VAL A 461 10.54 16.69 -18.71
N THR A 462 10.31 16.17 -17.51
CA THR A 462 11.29 15.36 -16.78
C THR A 462 10.96 13.88 -16.93
N VAL A 463 11.98 13.08 -17.26
CA VAL A 463 11.87 11.63 -17.40
C VAL A 463 12.79 10.99 -16.38
N GLY A 464 12.21 10.45 -15.32
CA GLY A 464 12.95 10.02 -14.14
C GLY A 464 13.71 11.17 -13.46
N GLU A 465 14.81 10.84 -12.79
CA GLU A 465 15.66 11.84 -12.10
C GLU A 465 16.81 12.36 -12.95
N ASP A 466 17.05 11.77 -14.13
CA ASP A 466 18.29 11.90 -14.88
C ASP A 466 18.13 12.55 -16.26
N ARG A 467 16.90 12.77 -16.71
CA ARG A 467 16.61 13.32 -18.04
C ARG A 467 15.60 14.46 -17.96
N ALA A 468 15.88 15.53 -18.67
CA ALA A 468 14.97 16.65 -18.85
C ALA A 468 14.98 17.06 -20.31
N LEU A 469 13.80 17.26 -20.90
CA LEU A 469 13.70 17.58 -22.32
C LEU A 469 12.59 18.59 -22.60
N VAL A 470 12.70 19.23 -23.73
CA VAL A 470 11.63 20.03 -24.36
C VAL A 470 11.40 19.44 -25.73
N LEU A 471 10.17 19.19 -26.06
CA LEU A 471 9.77 18.60 -27.32
C LEU A 471 8.82 19.51 -28.11
N ARG A 472 8.69 19.20 -29.38
CA ARG A 472 7.81 19.88 -30.31
C ARG A 472 7.30 18.90 -31.36
N VAL A 473 6.03 19.03 -31.76
CA VAL A 473 5.45 18.30 -32.88
C VAL A 473 5.78 19.00 -34.20
N THR A 474 6.43 18.28 -35.11
CA THR A 474 6.73 18.77 -36.46
C THR A 474 5.73 18.32 -37.50
N ASP A 475 5.17 17.13 -37.34
CA ASP A 475 4.15 16.57 -38.20
C ASP A 475 3.10 15.85 -37.38
N HIS A 476 1.84 15.86 -37.82
CA HIS A 476 0.72 15.22 -37.14
C HIS A 476 -0.17 14.55 -38.17
N LYS A 477 -0.39 13.28 -37.98
CA LYS A 477 -1.38 12.50 -38.74
C LYS A 477 -2.47 12.08 -37.78
N ALA A 478 -3.66 12.62 -38.00
CA ALA A 478 -4.83 12.21 -37.22
C ALA A 478 -5.14 10.74 -37.43
N ALA A 479 -5.83 10.13 -36.45
CA ALA A 479 -6.34 8.79 -36.63
C ALA A 479 -7.27 8.73 -37.88
N GLU A 480 -6.98 7.81 -38.77
CA GLU A 480 -7.77 7.62 -39.98
C GLU A 480 -8.15 6.14 -40.18
N PRO A 481 -9.31 5.89 -40.84
CA PRO A 481 -9.69 4.50 -41.10
C PRO A 481 -8.64 3.80 -41.99
N ARG A 482 -8.25 2.61 -41.59
CA ARG A 482 -7.37 1.75 -42.40
C ARG A 482 -8.03 1.47 -43.75
N PRO A 483 -7.29 1.50 -44.86
CA PRO A 483 -7.84 1.17 -46.17
C PRO A 483 -8.62 -0.17 -46.14
N PHE A 484 -9.81 -0.16 -46.76
CA PHE A 484 -10.70 -1.33 -46.82
C PHE A 484 -9.97 -2.60 -47.23
N GLU A 485 -9.12 -2.50 -48.25
CA GLU A 485 -8.33 -3.62 -48.77
C GLU A 485 -7.42 -4.28 -47.71
N SER A 486 -6.92 -3.45 -46.77
CA SER A 486 -6.02 -3.93 -45.69
C SER A 486 -6.74 -4.69 -44.59
N VAL A 487 -8.06 -4.52 -44.43
CA VAL A 487 -8.87 -5.11 -43.35
C VAL A 487 -9.97 -6.06 -43.88
N SER A 488 -10.26 -6.03 -45.17
CA SER A 488 -11.35 -6.80 -45.80
C SER A 488 -11.30 -8.28 -45.50
N ALA A 489 -10.11 -8.89 -45.56
CA ALA A 489 -9.91 -10.31 -45.26
C ALA A 489 -10.22 -10.62 -43.77
N GLN A 490 -9.74 -9.79 -42.87
CA GLN A 490 -10.01 -9.90 -41.45
C GLN A 490 -11.50 -9.76 -41.11
N ILE A 491 -12.18 -8.79 -41.72
CA ILE A 491 -13.62 -8.59 -41.57
C ILE A 491 -14.40 -9.78 -42.10
N ARG A 492 -14.01 -10.32 -43.25
CA ARG A 492 -14.65 -11.50 -43.84
C ARG A 492 -14.60 -12.68 -42.89
N GLU A 493 -13.44 -12.99 -42.33
CA GLU A 493 -13.27 -14.09 -41.38
C GLU A 493 -14.04 -13.85 -40.07
N GLN A 494 -14.09 -12.62 -39.59
CA GLN A 494 -14.88 -12.26 -38.43
C GLN A 494 -16.38 -12.48 -38.68
N LEU A 495 -16.90 -11.99 -39.80
CA LEU A 495 -18.31 -12.16 -40.20
C LEU A 495 -18.66 -13.63 -40.45
N LYS A 496 -17.75 -14.37 -41.08
CA LYS A 496 -17.91 -15.83 -41.30
C LYS A 496 -18.04 -16.56 -39.96
N THR A 497 -17.12 -16.32 -39.05
CA THR A 497 -17.15 -16.89 -37.70
C THR A 497 -18.43 -16.54 -36.95
N GLN A 498 -18.86 -15.30 -37.01
CA GLN A 498 -20.10 -14.85 -36.38
C GLN A 498 -21.32 -15.60 -36.99
N ARG A 499 -21.41 -15.68 -38.29
CA ARG A 499 -22.50 -16.39 -38.99
C ARG A 499 -22.53 -17.89 -38.68
N MET A 500 -21.37 -18.52 -38.56
CA MET A 500 -21.28 -19.93 -38.18
C MET A 500 -21.80 -20.16 -36.75
N ARG A 501 -21.48 -19.24 -35.81
CA ARG A 501 -22.00 -19.29 -34.44
C ARG A 501 -23.50 -19.04 -34.39
N GLU A 502 -24.00 -18.06 -35.14
CA GLU A 502 -25.43 -17.79 -35.28
C GLU A 502 -26.19 -19.01 -35.85
N ALA A 503 -25.64 -19.68 -36.87
CA ALA A 503 -26.23 -20.89 -37.46
C ALA A 503 -26.25 -22.06 -36.43
N ALA A 504 -25.19 -22.24 -35.68
CA ALA A 504 -25.16 -23.25 -34.61
C ALA A 504 -26.22 -22.97 -33.53
N ALA A 505 -26.33 -21.68 -33.11
CA ALA A 505 -27.34 -21.26 -32.15
C ALA A 505 -28.78 -21.44 -32.71
N ALA A 506 -29.00 -21.11 -33.96
CA ALA A 506 -30.29 -21.31 -34.64
C ALA A 506 -30.68 -22.80 -34.73
N GLN A 507 -29.73 -23.68 -35.04
CA GLN A 507 -29.98 -25.13 -35.03
C GLN A 507 -30.26 -25.63 -33.61
N GLY A 508 -29.55 -25.07 -32.59
CA GLY A 508 -29.80 -25.36 -31.20
C GLY A 508 -31.18 -24.93 -30.74
N ALA A 509 -31.59 -23.71 -31.11
CA ALA A 509 -32.93 -23.19 -30.84
C ALA A 509 -34.02 -24.03 -31.48
N PHE A 510 -33.77 -24.51 -32.71
CA PHE A 510 -34.68 -25.43 -33.40
C PHE A 510 -34.78 -26.78 -32.68
N ALA A 511 -33.65 -27.35 -32.22
CA ALA A 511 -33.65 -28.55 -31.39
C ALA A 511 -34.43 -28.37 -30.11
N MET A 512 -34.22 -27.24 -29.40
CA MET A 512 -34.97 -26.90 -28.17
C MET A 512 -36.46 -26.77 -28.40
N ALA A 513 -36.89 -26.13 -29.50
CA ALA A 513 -38.31 -26.01 -29.83
C ALA A 513 -38.99 -27.36 -30.08
N ARG A 514 -38.31 -28.33 -30.67
CA ARG A 514 -38.80 -29.70 -30.85
C ARG A 514 -38.95 -30.45 -29.53
N LEU A 515 -37.92 -30.34 -28.65
CA LEU A 515 -37.94 -30.94 -27.32
C LEU A 515 -39.07 -30.36 -26.45
N GLN A 516 -39.31 -29.06 -26.54
CA GLN A 516 -40.41 -28.38 -25.84
C GLN A 516 -41.79 -28.80 -26.35
N LYS A 517 -41.91 -29.21 -27.61
CA LYS A 517 -43.13 -29.79 -28.17
C LYS A 517 -43.34 -31.27 -27.83
N GLY A 518 -42.47 -31.86 -27.00
CA GLY A 518 -42.61 -33.22 -26.50
C GLY A 518 -41.89 -34.29 -27.34
N GLU A 519 -41.06 -33.91 -28.31
CA GLU A 519 -40.23 -34.91 -28.98
C GLU A 519 -39.16 -35.44 -28.02
N THR A 520 -38.80 -36.70 -28.18
CA THR A 520 -37.81 -37.33 -27.31
C THR A 520 -36.39 -36.82 -27.61
N TRP A 521 -35.50 -36.81 -26.61
CA TRP A 521 -34.10 -36.46 -26.74
C TRP A 521 -33.43 -37.26 -27.88
N ALA A 522 -33.59 -38.58 -27.87
CA ALA A 522 -33.04 -39.46 -28.91
C ALA A 522 -33.60 -39.16 -30.32
N GLY A 523 -34.91 -38.84 -30.40
CA GLY A 523 -35.55 -38.46 -31.66
C GLY A 523 -34.97 -37.18 -32.25
N VAL A 524 -34.81 -36.16 -31.43
CA VAL A 524 -34.25 -34.85 -31.86
C VAL A 524 -32.77 -34.96 -32.21
N THR A 525 -31.96 -35.59 -31.38
CA THR A 525 -30.52 -35.74 -31.64
C THR A 525 -30.24 -36.60 -32.91
N SER A 526 -30.99 -37.68 -33.08
CA SER A 526 -30.88 -38.51 -34.31
C SER A 526 -31.32 -37.76 -35.58
N ALA A 527 -32.47 -37.09 -35.54
CA ALA A 527 -32.98 -36.35 -36.69
C ALA A 527 -32.07 -35.20 -37.13
N LEU A 528 -31.38 -34.54 -36.17
CA LEU A 528 -30.45 -33.43 -36.41
C LEU A 528 -29.00 -33.91 -36.54
N LYS A 529 -28.75 -35.23 -36.49
CA LYS A 529 -27.43 -35.85 -36.53
C LYS A 529 -26.47 -35.29 -35.52
N LEU A 530 -26.96 -35.04 -34.31
CA LEU A 530 -26.15 -34.54 -33.20
C LEU A 530 -25.55 -35.71 -32.42
N ASN A 531 -24.28 -35.64 -32.13
CA ASN A 531 -23.58 -36.64 -31.34
C ASN A 531 -23.82 -36.36 -29.84
N ALA A 532 -24.79 -37.07 -29.24
CA ALA A 532 -25.00 -37.03 -27.80
C ALA A 532 -23.88 -37.80 -27.08
N VAL A 533 -23.36 -37.21 -26.00
CA VAL A 533 -22.23 -37.79 -25.22
C VAL A 533 -22.71 -38.97 -24.37
N GLY A 534 -23.98 -39.03 -24.05
CA GLY A 534 -24.60 -40.04 -23.21
C GLY A 534 -24.77 -39.59 -21.76
N LYS A 535 -25.77 -40.16 -21.09
CA LYS A 535 -26.13 -39.83 -19.73
C LYS A 535 -25.00 -40.18 -18.75
N ARG A 536 -24.55 -39.22 -17.96
CA ARG A 536 -23.65 -39.46 -16.81
C ARG A 536 -23.89 -38.49 -15.69
N PHE A 537 -23.62 -38.92 -14.46
CA PHE A 537 -23.62 -38.00 -13.32
C PHE A 537 -22.40 -37.11 -13.37
N MET A 538 -22.63 -35.82 -13.23
CA MET A 538 -21.64 -34.76 -13.23
C MET A 538 -21.80 -33.88 -11.99
N THR A 539 -20.70 -33.41 -11.47
CA THR A 539 -20.66 -32.36 -10.44
C THR A 539 -20.47 -31.00 -11.08
N ARG A 540 -20.61 -29.91 -10.30
CA ARG A 540 -20.31 -28.53 -10.76
C ARG A 540 -18.87 -28.34 -11.21
N GLN A 541 -17.96 -29.22 -10.79
CA GLN A 541 -16.52 -29.15 -11.05
C GLN A 541 -16.05 -30.28 -11.99
N ASP A 542 -16.97 -30.84 -12.78
CA ASP A 542 -16.57 -31.83 -13.81
C ASP A 542 -15.57 -31.20 -14.78
N GLY A 543 -14.37 -31.79 -14.86
CA GLY A 543 -13.25 -31.24 -15.66
C GLY A 543 -13.32 -31.56 -17.15
N VAL A 544 -14.28 -32.37 -17.60
CA VAL A 544 -14.39 -32.82 -19.00
C VAL A 544 -15.50 -32.09 -19.75
N THR A 545 -16.60 -31.76 -19.07
CA THR A 545 -17.75 -31.07 -19.65
C THR A 545 -17.48 -29.57 -19.76
N PRO A 546 -17.79 -28.90 -20.88
CA PRO A 546 -17.68 -27.45 -20.99
C PRO A 546 -18.40 -26.73 -19.86
N GLN A 547 -17.70 -25.80 -19.22
CA GLN A 547 -18.21 -25.12 -18.02
C GLN A 547 -19.52 -24.36 -18.26
N ALA A 548 -19.73 -23.85 -19.46
CA ALA A 548 -20.99 -23.21 -19.83
C ALA A 548 -22.21 -24.16 -19.69
N ILE A 549 -22.03 -25.43 -20.10
CA ILE A 549 -23.06 -26.47 -19.95
C ILE A 549 -23.33 -26.73 -18.47
N LEU A 550 -22.29 -26.94 -17.65
CA LEU A 550 -22.43 -27.19 -16.22
C LEU A 550 -23.13 -26.03 -15.53
N ARG A 551 -22.66 -24.79 -15.74
CA ARG A 551 -23.30 -23.59 -15.17
C ARG A 551 -24.78 -23.52 -15.52
N SER A 552 -25.13 -23.74 -16.79
CA SER A 552 -26.51 -23.71 -17.25
C SER A 552 -27.34 -24.88 -16.70
N ALA A 553 -26.81 -26.09 -16.75
CA ALA A 553 -27.51 -27.28 -16.28
C ALA A 553 -27.75 -27.29 -14.76
N PHE A 554 -26.81 -26.77 -13.97
CA PHE A 554 -26.96 -26.65 -12.51
C PHE A 554 -27.85 -25.48 -12.04
N ASN A 555 -28.20 -24.55 -12.94
CA ASN A 555 -29.20 -23.53 -12.69
C ASN A 555 -30.63 -23.99 -13.01
N ALA A 556 -30.79 -25.14 -13.67
CA ALA A 556 -32.11 -25.72 -13.90
C ALA A 556 -32.84 -26.02 -12.57
N PRO A 557 -34.19 -25.86 -12.49
CA PRO A 557 -34.98 -26.25 -11.33
C PRO A 557 -34.69 -27.69 -10.93
N ASN A 558 -34.62 -27.98 -9.62
CA ASN A 558 -34.29 -29.33 -9.14
C ASN A 558 -35.44 -30.15 -8.56
N ASN A 559 -36.61 -29.53 -8.44
CA ASN A 559 -37.74 -30.10 -7.71
C ASN A 559 -38.74 -30.93 -8.55
N GLU A 560 -38.56 -30.98 -9.87
CA GLU A 560 -39.46 -31.72 -10.76
C GLU A 560 -38.72 -32.53 -11.85
N ILE A 561 -37.39 -32.61 -11.80
CA ILE A 561 -36.59 -33.30 -12.82
C ILE A 561 -36.56 -34.78 -12.52
N SER A 562 -36.99 -35.56 -13.48
CA SER A 562 -36.93 -37.02 -13.47
C SER A 562 -36.71 -37.58 -14.88
N GLU A 563 -36.41 -38.86 -15.00
CA GLU A 563 -36.25 -39.51 -16.32
C GLU A 563 -37.53 -39.43 -17.19
N ALA A 564 -38.72 -39.40 -16.54
CA ALA A 564 -40.00 -39.23 -17.21
C ALA A 564 -40.29 -37.75 -17.56
N LYS A 565 -39.67 -36.81 -16.88
CA LYS A 565 -39.83 -35.36 -17.08
C LYS A 565 -38.44 -34.65 -17.05
N PRO A 566 -37.64 -34.88 -18.09
CA PRO A 566 -36.31 -34.26 -18.15
C PRO A 566 -36.42 -32.73 -18.35
N TYR A 567 -35.42 -32.01 -17.85
CA TYR A 567 -35.24 -30.59 -18.16
C TYR A 567 -34.32 -30.46 -19.37
N PHE A 568 -34.76 -29.73 -20.38
CA PHE A 568 -33.96 -29.43 -21.55
C PHE A 568 -33.47 -27.99 -21.51
N GLY A 569 -32.19 -27.76 -21.87
CA GLY A 569 -31.59 -26.46 -21.96
C GLY A 569 -30.63 -26.35 -23.14
N GLY A 570 -30.30 -25.13 -23.48
CA GLY A 570 -29.32 -24.83 -24.50
C GLY A 570 -28.46 -23.62 -24.09
N VAL A 571 -27.20 -23.66 -24.49
CA VAL A 571 -26.22 -22.61 -24.13
C VAL A 571 -25.11 -22.54 -25.18
N THR A 572 -24.65 -21.31 -25.46
CA THR A 572 -23.42 -21.11 -26.23
C THR A 572 -22.21 -21.40 -25.33
N THR A 573 -21.28 -22.16 -25.82
CA THR A 573 -20.04 -22.51 -25.14
C THR A 573 -18.98 -21.43 -25.38
N ASP A 574 -17.95 -21.37 -24.53
CA ASP A 574 -16.92 -20.33 -24.58
C ASP A 574 -16.10 -20.34 -25.90
N ASP A 575 -16.03 -21.50 -26.57
CA ASP A 575 -15.43 -21.68 -27.90
C ASP A 575 -16.37 -21.30 -29.07
N GLY A 576 -17.59 -20.85 -28.77
CA GLY A 576 -18.57 -20.38 -29.76
C GLY A 576 -19.42 -21.44 -30.38
N ASN A 577 -19.33 -22.72 -29.95
CA ASN A 577 -20.28 -23.76 -30.28
C ASN A 577 -21.60 -23.58 -29.51
N TYR A 578 -22.64 -24.30 -29.92
CA TYR A 578 -23.88 -24.33 -29.16
C TYR A 578 -24.12 -25.71 -28.59
N ALA A 579 -24.44 -25.82 -27.32
CA ALA A 579 -24.79 -27.06 -26.68
C ALA A 579 -26.30 -27.12 -26.40
N VAL A 580 -26.92 -28.24 -26.72
CA VAL A 580 -28.21 -28.65 -26.19
C VAL A 580 -27.99 -29.73 -25.17
N TYR A 581 -28.75 -29.75 -24.09
CA TYR A 581 -28.57 -30.71 -23.01
C TYR A 581 -29.91 -31.11 -22.38
N ALA A 582 -29.90 -32.31 -21.80
CA ALA A 582 -30.99 -32.83 -20.98
C ALA A 582 -30.46 -33.13 -19.58
N VAL A 583 -31.10 -32.56 -18.56
CA VAL A 583 -30.92 -33.02 -17.16
C VAL A 583 -32.02 -34.01 -16.86
N VAL A 584 -31.66 -35.26 -16.59
CA VAL A 584 -32.63 -36.35 -16.42
C VAL A 584 -32.81 -36.79 -15.00
N GLN A 585 -31.85 -36.55 -14.13
CA GLN A 585 -31.91 -36.82 -12.71
C GLN A 585 -31.09 -35.82 -11.90
N VAL A 586 -31.55 -35.49 -10.71
CA VAL A 586 -30.84 -34.70 -9.72
C VAL A 586 -30.63 -35.54 -8.47
N ARG A 587 -29.39 -35.67 -8.05
CA ARG A 587 -29.02 -36.39 -6.83
C ARG A 587 -28.36 -35.43 -5.86
N ASN A 588 -29.04 -35.15 -4.75
CA ASN A 588 -28.46 -34.38 -3.66
C ASN A 588 -27.50 -35.27 -2.86
N ALA A 589 -26.40 -34.75 -2.42
CA ALA A 589 -25.54 -35.48 -1.50
C ALA A 589 -26.24 -35.69 -0.16
N ASP A 590 -26.00 -36.85 0.45
CA ASP A 590 -26.55 -37.20 1.77
C ASP A 590 -25.60 -36.64 2.86
N PRO A 591 -26.05 -35.63 3.65
CA PRO A 591 -25.21 -35.03 4.68
C PRO A 591 -24.81 -36.01 5.79
N SER A 592 -25.54 -37.13 5.97
CA SER A 592 -25.19 -38.15 6.95
C SER A 592 -23.95 -38.95 6.62
N LYS A 593 -23.53 -38.91 5.34
CA LYS A 593 -22.33 -39.59 4.80
C LYS A 593 -21.08 -38.70 4.82
N GLU A 594 -21.21 -37.44 5.22
CA GLU A 594 -20.07 -36.52 5.35
C GLU A 594 -19.17 -36.96 6.51
N ALA A 595 -17.85 -36.99 6.27
CA ALA A 595 -16.88 -37.30 7.32
C ALA A 595 -16.93 -36.24 8.43
N ALA A 596 -16.87 -36.66 9.69
CA ALA A 596 -17.04 -35.77 10.85
C ALA A 596 -16.05 -34.60 10.90
N ASN A 597 -14.81 -34.84 10.47
CA ASN A 597 -13.78 -33.82 10.38
C ASN A 597 -14.10 -32.78 9.29
N GLU A 598 -14.60 -33.22 8.12
CA GLU A 598 -15.01 -32.34 7.03
C GLU A 598 -16.22 -31.48 7.43
N LYS A 599 -17.21 -32.11 8.08
CA LYS A 599 -18.40 -31.42 8.62
C LYS A 599 -18.00 -30.33 9.62
N THR A 600 -17.07 -30.63 10.52
CA THR A 600 -16.57 -29.67 11.51
C THR A 600 -15.83 -28.52 10.83
N ALA A 601 -14.96 -28.81 9.87
CA ALA A 601 -14.20 -27.79 9.12
C ALA A 601 -15.14 -26.90 8.27
N ARG A 602 -16.15 -27.49 7.64
CA ARG A 602 -17.16 -26.76 6.87
C ARG A 602 -18.02 -25.85 7.76
N LYS A 603 -18.44 -26.37 8.92
CA LYS A 603 -19.16 -25.57 9.92
C LYS A 603 -18.36 -24.34 10.33
N ARG A 604 -17.10 -24.52 10.74
CA ARG A 604 -16.21 -23.41 11.13
C ARG A 604 -16.04 -22.37 10.02
N ARG A 605 -15.86 -22.83 8.77
CA ARG A 605 -15.74 -21.91 7.63
C ARG A 605 -17.02 -21.12 7.40
N ALA A 606 -18.17 -21.77 7.48
CA ALA A 606 -19.47 -21.13 7.29
C ALA A 606 -19.77 -20.12 8.40
N GLU A 607 -19.49 -20.46 9.66
CA GLU A 607 -19.66 -19.56 10.81
C GLU A 607 -18.72 -18.36 10.71
N MET A 608 -17.43 -18.59 10.35
CA MET A 608 -16.47 -17.49 10.14
C MET A 608 -16.92 -16.56 9.01
N GLN A 609 -17.36 -17.10 7.88
CA GLN A 609 -17.83 -16.31 6.74
C GLN A 609 -19.09 -15.51 7.10
N HIS A 610 -20.02 -16.12 7.84
CA HIS A 610 -21.21 -15.44 8.33
C HIS A 610 -20.85 -14.33 9.31
N GLY A 611 -20.00 -14.63 10.29
CA GLY A 611 -19.52 -13.64 11.27
C GLY A 611 -18.76 -12.47 10.65
N GLN A 612 -17.96 -12.72 9.61
CA GLN A 612 -17.32 -11.63 8.85
C GLN A 612 -18.37 -10.75 8.15
N GLY A 613 -19.42 -11.36 7.57
CA GLY A 613 -20.53 -10.61 6.98
C GLY A 613 -21.30 -9.78 8.00
N GLU A 614 -21.58 -10.34 9.18
CA GLU A 614 -22.22 -9.63 10.29
C GLU A 614 -21.35 -8.49 10.81
N PHE A 615 -20.03 -8.70 10.92
CA PHE A 615 -19.11 -7.65 11.31
C PHE A 615 -19.02 -6.52 10.27
N SER A 616 -19.03 -6.85 8.98
CA SER A 616 -19.10 -5.84 7.92
C SER A 616 -20.39 -5.01 8.01
N ALA A 617 -21.53 -5.67 8.17
CA ALA A 617 -22.81 -4.98 8.35
C ALA A 617 -22.84 -4.13 9.63
N TYR A 618 -22.23 -4.61 10.72
CA TYR A 618 -22.06 -3.84 11.95
C TYR A 618 -21.21 -2.58 11.71
N LEU A 619 -20.11 -2.69 10.95
CA LEU A 619 -19.24 -1.57 10.64
C LEU A 619 -19.94 -0.52 9.76
N ASP A 620 -20.66 -0.98 8.72
CA ASP A 620 -21.43 -0.11 7.83
C ASP A 620 -22.51 0.67 8.63
N GLU A 621 -23.21 0.00 9.54
CA GLU A 621 -24.19 0.65 10.42
C GLU A 621 -23.53 1.62 11.41
N ALA A 622 -22.37 1.25 11.94
CA ALA A 622 -21.61 2.12 12.84
C ALA A 622 -21.13 3.40 12.12
N GLU A 623 -20.65 3.29 10.89
CA GLU A 623 -20.27 4.44 10.06
C GLU A 623 -21.48 5.32 9.74
N ARG A 624 -22.60 4.72 9.35
CA ARG A 624 -23.84 5.44 9.00
C ARG A 624 -24.43 6.23 10.16
N THR A 625 -24.30 5.71 11.39
CA THR A 625 -24.89 6.32 12.60
C THR A 625 -23.94 7.24 13.35
N THR A 626 -22.68 7.33 12.96
CA THR A 626 -21.67 8.16 13.62
C THR A 626 -21.37 9.41 12.78
N LYS A 627 -21.20 10.55 13.44
CA LYS A 627 -20.80 11.78 12.74
C LYS A 627 -19.33 11.73 12.36
N ILE A 628 -19.05 11.53 11.08
CA ILE A 628 -17.69 11.49 10.52
C ILE A 628 -17.47 12.74 9.66
N VAL A 629 -16.39 13.48 9.92
CA VAL A 629 -15.98 14.67 9.15
C VAL A 629 -14.56 14.48 8.68
N LYS A 630 -14.35 14.36 7.37
CA LYS A 630 -13.03 14.19 6.74
C LYS A 630 -12.47 15.54 6.27
N ASN A 631 -11.15 15.66 6.30
CA ASN A 631 -10.45 16.80 5.74
C ASN A 631 -10.14 16.52 4.26
N GLU A 632 -10.87 17.14 3.34
CA GLU A 632 -10.72 16.97 1.89
C GLU A 632 -9.35 17.42 1.36
N LYS A 633 -8.66 18.33 2.09
CA LYS A 633 -7.35 18.87 1.71
C LYS A 633 -6.17 18.21 2.45
N LEU A 634 -6.37 17.01 2.98
CA LEU A 634 -5.38 16.32 3.81
C LEU A 634 -4.07 16.05 3.06
N PHE A 635 -4.16 15.75 1.78
CA PHE A 635 -3.05 15.31 0.94
C PHE A 635 -2.67 16.35 -0.16
N GLU A 636 -3.34 17.52 -0.14
CA GLU A 636 -2.92 18.70 -0.91
C GLU A 636 -1.76 19.42 -0.14
#